data_46e38c140950a76d98f078eb1ad2038d
#
_entry.id   46e38c140950a76d98f078eb1ad2038d
#
_cell.length_a   1.000
_cell.length_b   1.000
_cell.length_c   1.000
_cell.angle_alpha   90.00
_cell.angle_beta   90.00
_cell.angle_gamma   90.00
#
_symmetry.space_group_name_H-M   'P 1'
#
loop_
_entity.id
_entity.type
_entity.pdbx_description
1 polymer ?
#
loop_
_entity_poly.entity_id
_entity_poly.type
_entity_poly.pdbx_seq_one_letter_code
_entity_poly.pdbx_strand_id
1 'polypeptide(L)'
;SFQSYSYAAAQTLLPHIIGLDLYTTLEEHTTWNALSEECELILMFGGMPLKNSKVSAGGVGKHVTKLGIKKCFDKGVEFINISPLIDDAPKFLKAQQVPIRPNTDTALMLALAHILIKNQSYDKGFIEKYTVGFDSFSDYVQGKKNNQECSPEWASKITNIPVKTIYE
;
A
#
# COMPACT_ATOMS: atom_id res chain seq x y z
N SER A 1 -13.49 9.81 -25.27
CA SER A 1 -13.71 9.43 -23.87
C SER A 1 -12.90 10.33 -22.95
N PHE A 2 -13.52 10.95 -22.00
CA PHE A 2 -12.85 11.79 -21.01
C PHE A 2 -12.31 10.98 -19.81
N GLN A 3 -12.50 9.67 -19.80
CA GLN A 3 -12.09 8.75 -18.74
C GLN A 3 -10.67 8.16 -18.94
N SER A 4 -9.84 8.77 -19.78
CA SER A 4 -8.50 8.29 -20.10
C SER A 4 -7.37 9.04 -19.37
N TYR A 5 -7.68 9.81 -18.34
CA TYR A 5 -6.70 10.57 -17.56
C TYR A 5 -6.13 9.76 -16.40
N SER A 6 -4.99 10.20 -15.87
CA SER A 6 -4.18 9.50 -14.87
C SER A 6 -4.95 8.99 -13.63
N TYR A 7 -6.02 9.63 -13.23
CA TYR A 7 -6.82 9.24 -12.06
C TYR A 7 -8.14 8.53 -12.40
N ALA A 8 -8.38 8.17 -13.66
CA ALA A 8 -9.67 7.60 -14.07
C ALA A 8 -10.00 6.28 -13.32
N ALA A 9 -9.03 5.42 -13.12
CA ALA A 9 -9.21 4.19 -12.35
C ALA A 9 -9.56 4.49 -10.87
N ALA A 10 -8.84 5.42 -10.24
CA ALA A 10 -9.11 5.83 -8.86
C ALA A 10 -10.51 6.44 -8.71
N GLN A 11 -10.93 7.31 -9.63
CA GLN A 11 -12.29 7.89 -9.62
C GLN A 11 -13.38 6.82 -9.68
N THR A 12 -13.14 5.73 -10.37
CA THR A 12 -14.11 4.63 -10.49
C THR A 12 -14.06 3.69 -9.30
N LEU A 13 -12.87 3.38 -8.77
CA LEU A 13 -12.68 2.34 -7.76
C LEU A 13 -12.87 2.83 -6.32
N LEU A 14 -12.38 4.04 -6.00
CA LEU A 14 -12.36 4.52 -4.61
C LEU A 14 -13.73 4.56 -3.94
N PRO A 15 -14.83 4.98 -4.60
CA PRO A 15 -16.16 4.94 -4.00
C PRO A 15 -16.59 3.53 -3.56
N HIS A 16 -16.14 2.50 -4.26
CA HIS A 16 -16.46 1.10 -3.96
C HIS A 16 -15.54 0.48 -2.89
N ILE A 17 -14.35 1.04 -2.69
CA ILE A 17 -13.35 0.50 -1.75
C ILE A 17 -13.46 1.18 -0.39
N ILE A 18 -13.49 2.52 -0.38
CA ILE A 18 -13.45 3.33 0.85
C ILE A 18 -14.69 4.22 1.04
N GLY A 19 -15.66 4.17 0.11
CA GLY A 19 -16.89 4.97 0.19
C GLY A 19 -16.73 6.46 -0.12
N LEU A 20 -15.54 6.91 -0.50
CA LEU A 20 -15.24 8.31 -0.82
C LEU A 20 -14.80 8.45 -2.27
N ASP A 21 -15.15 9.57 -2.90
CA ASP A 21 -14.61 9.91 -4.22
C ASP A 21 -13.14 10.34 -4.14
N LEU A 22 -12.49 10.42 -5.31
CA LEU A 22 -11.06 10.73 -5.38
C LEU A 22 -10.72 12.09 -4.75
N TYR A 23 -11.51 13.11 -4.99
CA TYR A 23 -11.19 14.47 -4.52
C TYR A 23 -11.32 14.58 -3.01
N THR A 24 -12.39 14.03 -2.45
CA THR A 24 -12.57 13.92 -0.99
C THR A 24 -11.41 13.12 -0.35
N THR A 25 -11.01 12.02 -0.97
CA THR A 25 -9.87 11.20 -0.50
C THR A 25 -8.56 11.99 -0.50
N LEU A 26 -8.32 12.84 -1.50
CA LEU A 26 -7.12 13.68 -1.57
C LEU A 26 -7.13 14.82 -0.52
N GLU A 27 -8.30 15.29 -0.11
CA GLU A 27 -8.43 16.35 0.89
C GLU A 27 -8.43 15.80 2.33
N GLU A 28 -8.99 14.62 2.55
CA GLU A 28 -9.21 14.01 3.87
C GLU A 28 -8.28 12.84 4.19
N HIS A 29 -7.15 12.72 3.48
CA HIS A 29 -6.19 11.64 3.74
C HIS A 29 -5.51 11.79 5.11
N THR A 30 -4.98 10.67 5.62
CA THR A 30 -4.25 10.63 6.90
C THR A 30 -3.08 11.61 6.91
N THR A 31 -2.99 12.44 7.93
CA THR A 31 -1.95 13.46 8.04
C THR A 31 -0.58 12.87 8.40
N TRP A 32 0.51 13.56 8.03
CA TRP A 32 1.86 13.18 8.45
C TRP A 32 2.05 13.17 9.96
N ASN A 33 1.30 14.00 10.69
CA ASN A 33 1.33 14.00 12.14
C ASN A 33 0.77 12.69 12.69
N ALA A 34 -0.41 12.28 12.26
CA ALA A 34 -1.00 11.01 12.66
C ALA A 34 -0.09 9.82 12.31
N LEU A 35 0.45 9.78 11.07
CA LEU A 35 1.38 8.74 10.67
C LEU A 35 2.63 8.69 11.56
N SER A 36 3.18 9.85 11.97
CA SER A 36 4.37 9.89 12.81
C SER A 36 4.12 9.48 14.26
N GLU A 37 2.89 9.48 14.72
CA GLU A 37 2.51 9.19 16.11
C GLU A 37 1.98 7.77 16.27
N GLU A 38 1.27 7.24 15.25
CA GLU A 38 0.53 5.99 15.36
C GLU A 38 1.07 4.86 14.45
N CYS A 39 1.97 5.18 13.49
CA CYS A 39 2.44 4.22 12.52
C CYS A 39 3.81 3.65 12.92
N GLU A 40 3.96 2.33 12.87
CA GLU A 40 5.21 1.64 13.12
C GLU A 40 5.93 1.25 11.82
N LEU A 41 5.18 0.99 10.75
CA LEU A 41 5.69 0.52 9.47
C LEU A 41 4.98 1.22 8.30
N ILE A 42 5.75 1.66 7.30
CA ILE A 42 5.23 2.20 6.04
C ILE A 42 5.74 1.34 4.87
N LEU A 43 4.80 0.70 4.18
CA LEU A 43 5.06 -0.01 2.92
C LEU A 43 4.86 0.95 1.74
N MET A 44 5.91 1.18 0.97
CA MET A 44 5.90 2.09 -0.17
C MET A 44 5.83 1.30 -1.48
N PHE A 45 4.62 1.06 -1.98
CA PHE A 45 4.42 0.45 -3.30
C PHE A 45 4.68 1.46 -4.40
N GLY A 46 5.69 1.21 -5.23
CA GLY A 46 6.17 2.16 -6.23
C GLY A 46 7.04 3.28 -5.65
N GLY A 47 7.36 3.20 -4.36
CA GLY A 47 8.23 4.14 -3.68
C GLY A 47 7.56 5.46 -3.29
N MET A 48 8.38 6.40 -2.86
CA MET A 48 7.98 7.77 -2.50
C MET A 48 9.10 8.76 -2.86
N PRO A 49 9.39 8.92 -4.15
CA PRO A 49 10.49 9.78 -4.59
C PRO A 49 10.17 11.24 -4.31
N LEU A 50 11.06 11.94 -3.61
CA LEU A 50 10.85 13.34 -3.21
C LEU A 50 10.66 14.30 -4.39
N LYS A 51 11.16 13.96 -5.58
CA LYS A 51 10.94 14.74 -6.80
C LYS A 51 9.44 14.86 -7.16
N ASN A 52 8.65 13.82 -6.87
CA ASN A 52 7.22 13.79 -7.16
C ASN A 52 6.38 14.51 -6.09
N SER A 53 6.95 14.72 -4.90
CA SER A 53 6.25 15.37 -3.78
C SER A 53 6.22 16.91 -3.86
N LYS A 54 6.77 17.49 -4.93
CA LYS A 54 6.79 18.94 -5.15
C LYS A 54 5.55 19.46 -5.86
N VAL A 55 4.69 18.58 -6.32
CA VAL A 55 3.44 18.91 -6.98
C VAL A 55 2.30 18.42 -6.11
N SER A 56 1.37 19.30 -5.76
CA SER A 56 0.15 18.96 -5.07
C SER A 56 -1.07 19.30 -5.93
N ALA A 57 -2.16 18.56 -5.76
CA ALA A 57 -3.42 18.86 -6.39
C ALA A 57 -3.86 20.29 -5.99
N GLY A 58 -4.31 21.08 -6.98
CA GLY A 58 -4.71 22.47 -6.74
C GLY A 58 -3.59 23.52 -6.86
N GLY A 59 -2.35 23.11 -7.17
CA GLY A 59 -1.26 24.01 -7.57
C GLY A 59 -0.36 24.47 -6.44
N VAL A 60 -0.63 25.62 -5.83
CA VAL A 60 0.28 26.22 -4.84
C VAL A 60 0.03 25.63 -3.45
N GLY A 61 0.96 24.84 -2.95
CA GLY A 61 0.91 24.25 -1.61
C GLY A 61 2.28 24.26 -0.93
N LYS A 62 2.31 24.05 0.37
CA LYS A 62 3.54 23.85 1.12
C LYS A 62 4.10 22.45 0.79
N HIS A 63 5.39 22.35 0.51
CA HIS A 63 6.08 21.08 0.28
C HIS A 63 6.31 20.33 1.61
N VAL A 64 5.24 19.80 2.19
CA VAL A 64 5.27 19.19 3.53
C VAL A 64 5.74 17.73 3.53
N THR A 65 5.66 17.03 2.40
CA THR A 65 5.94 15.59 2.31
C THR A 65 7.32 15.22 2.84
N LYS A 66 8.38 15.95 2.43
CA LYS A 66 9.74 15.67 2.91
C LYS A 66 9.86 15.81 4.43
N LEU A 67 9.23 16.83 5.00
CA LEU A 67 9.25 17.08 6.45
C LEU A 67 8.45 16.01 7.18
N GLY A 68 7.30 15.62 6.63
CA GLY A 68 6.44 14.57 7.18
C GLY A 68 7.13 13.21 7.21
N ILE A 69 7.69 12.78 6.09
CA ILE A 69 8.45 11.52 6.00
C ILE A 69 9.63 11.53 6.97
N LYS A 70 10.36 12.67 7.03
CA LYS A 70 11.49 12.81 7.96
C LYS A 70 11.02 12.70 9.41
N LYS A 71 9.88 13.30 9.75
CA LYS A 71 9.29 13.21 11.10
C LYS A 71 8.97 11.75 11.44
N CYS A 72 8.38 10.98 10.53
CA CYS A 72 8.13 9.55 10.73
C CYS A 72 9.44 8.79 10.97
N PHE A 73 10.45 9.02 10.15
CA PHE A 73 11.76 8.40 10.30
C PHE A 73 12.41 8.73 11.65
N ASP A 74 12.40 10.01 12.05
CA ASP A 74 12.98 10.48 13.33
C ASP A 74 12.23 9.89 14.55
N LYS A 75 10.98 9.47 14.38
CA LYS A 75 10.16 8.78 15.39
C LYS A 75 10.36 7.26 15.42
N GLY A 76 11.16 6.71 14.51
CA GLY A 76 11.48 5.29 14.46
C GLY A 76 10.53 4.45 13.60
N VAL A 77 9.67 5.08 12.79
CA VAL A 77 8.85 4.34 11.81
C VAL A 77 9.76 3.63 10.81
N GLU A 78 9.50 2.36 10.59
CA GLU A 78 10.23 1.55 9.60
C GLU A 78 9.66 1.76 8.19
N PHE A 79 10.53 1.61 7.18
CA PHE A 79 10.14 1.81 5.78
C PHE A 79 10.59 0.64 4.93
N ILE A 80 9.68 0.12 4.11
CA ILE A 80 9.98 -0.88 3.08
C ILE A 80 9.65 -0.29 1.72
N ASN A 81 10.64 -0.26 0.82
CA ASN A 81 10.46 0.19 -0.56
C ASN A 81 10.21 -0.99 -1.49
N ILE A 82 8.97 -1.17 -1.89
CA ILE A 82 8.53 -2.22 -2.82
C ILE A 82 8.49 -1.60 -4.22
N SER A 83 9.62 -1.62 -4.88
CA SER A 83 9.80 -0.99 -6.20
C SER A 83 10.92 -1.68 -6.98
N PRO A 84 10.86 -1.72 -8.32
CA PRO A 84 11.97 -2.16 -9.14
C PRO A 84 13.19 -1.24 -9.04
N LEU A 85 13.01 0.02 -8.57
CA LEU A 85 14.07 1.03 -8.50
C LEU A 85 14.39 1.39 -7.05
N ILE A 86 15.66 1.30 -6.69
CA ILE A 86 16.14 1.67 -5.35
C ILE A 86 16.02 3.18 -5.08
N ASP A 87 16.13 4.01 -6.12
CA ASP A 87 16.06 5.47 -5.99
C ASP A 87 14.62 6.01 -5.86
N ASP A 88 13.62 5.13 -5.86
CA ASP A 88 12.23 5.50 -5.58
C ASP A 88 11.97 5.78 -4.09
N ALA A 89 12.92 5.50 -3.22
CA ALA A 89 12.88 5.90 -1.81
C ALA A 89 13.98 6.90 -1.47
N PRO A 90 13.69 7.92 -0.63
CA PRO A 90 14.72 8.82 -0.12
C PRO A 90 15.80 8.08 0.67
N LYS A 91 17.06 8.28 0.33
CA LYS A 91 18.20 7.55 0.94
C LYS A 91 18.27 7.67 2.47
N PHE A 92 17.83 8.80 3.03
CA PHE A 92 17.86 9.01 4.49
C PHE A 92 16.91 8.09 5.25
N LEU A 93 15.90 7.51 4.60
CA LEU A 93 14.96 6.57 5.23
C LEU A 93 15.59 5.23 5.55
N LYS A 94 16.70 4.88 4.89
CA LYS A 94 17.34 3.56 5.00
C LYS A 94 16.33 2.41 4.78
N ALA A 95 15.34 2.64 3.92
CA ALA A 95 14.26 1.70 3.66
C ALA A 95 14.81 0.36 3.19
N GLN A 96 14.23 -0.73 3.70
CA GLN A 96 14.48 -2.06 3.16
C GLN A 96 14.01 -2.09 1.71
N GLN A 97 14.88 -2.50 0.78
CA GLN A 97 14.52 -2.62 -0.62
C GLN A 97 13.98 -4.01 -0.91
N VAL A 98 12.77 -4.06 -1.47
CA VAL A 98 12.15 -5.27 -2.00
C VAL A 98 11.90 -5.07 -3.50
N PRO A 99 12.81 -5.53 -4.36
CA PRO A 99 12.65 -5.39 -5.81
C PRO A 99 11.50 -6.27 -6.29
N ILE A 100 10.56 -5.67 -7.00
CA ILE A 100 9.37 -6.33 -7.52
C ILE A 100 9.32 -6.22 -9.04
N ARG A 101 8.79 -7.24 -9.71
CA ARG A 101 8.47 -7.14 -11.14
C ARG A 101 7.37 -6.10 -11.34
N PRO A 102 7.53 -5.13 -12.27
CA PRO A 102 6.50 -4.12 -12.54
C PRO A 102 5.12 -4.72 -12.82
N ASN A 103 4.06 -4.04 -12.35
CA ASN A 103 2.64 -4.45 -12.50
C ASN A 103 2.25 -5.74 -11.76
N THR A 104 2.98 -6.14 -10.73
CA THR A 104 2.65 -7.34 -9.95
C THR A 104 2.35 -7.05 -8.48
N ASP A 105 2.20 -5.80 -8.11
CA ASP A 105 1.95 -5.34 -6.74
C ASP A 105 0.75 -6.04 -6.10
N THR A 106 -0.35 -6.17 -6.87
CA THR A 106 -1.57 -6.85 -6.39
C THR A 106 -1.30 -8.29 -5.97
N ALA A 107 -0.43 -9.01 -6.66
CA ALA A 107 -0.09 -10.39 -6.26
C ALA A 107 0.63 -10.43 -4.91
N LEU A 108 1.52 -9.47 -4.66
CA LEU A 108 2.17 -9.34 -3.36
C LEU A 108 1.15 -8.97 -2.26
N MET A 109 0.28 -7.99 -2.52
CA MET A 109 -0.76 -7.56 -1.57
C MET A 109 -1.68 -8.72 -1.18
N LEU A 110 -2.10 -9.54 -2.15
CA LEU A 110 -2.93 -10.72 -1.91
C LEU A 110 -2.19 -11.78 -1.08
N ALA A 111 -0.89 -11.98 -1.30
CA ALA A 111 -0.09 -12.92 -0.52
C ALA A 111 0.10 -12.44 0.93
N LEU A 112 0.31 -11.15 1.15
CA LEU A 112 0.37 -10.58 2.50
C LEU A 112 -0.97 -10.75 3.22
N ALA A 113 -2.09 -10.46 2.54
CA ALA A 113 -3.43 -10.70 3.09
C ALA A 113 -3.66 -12.19 3.41
N HIS A 114 -3.20 -13.10 2.54
CA HIS A 114 -3.28 -14.54 2.77
C HIS A 114 -2.56 -14.94 4.06
N ILE A 115 -1.32 -14.44 4.29
CA ILE A 115 -0.55 -14.74 5.50
C ILE A 115 -1.31 -14.24 6.73
N LEU A 116 -1.77 -12.99 6.72
CA LEU A 116 -2.50 -12.38 7.85
C LEU A 116 -3.78 -13.15 8.17
N ILE A 117 -4.54 -13.54 7.16
CA ILE A 117 -5.79 -14.30 7.32
C ILE A 117 -5.49 -15.70 7.85
N LYS A 118 -4.53 -16.41 7.28
CA LYS A 118 -4.15 -17.77 7.66
C LYS A 118 -3.64 -17.84 9.10
N ASN A 119 -2.87 -16.85 9.51
CA ASN A 119 -2.32 -16.75 10.86
C ASN A 119 -3.30 -16.09 11.86
N GLN A 120 -4.46 -15.62 11.39
CA GLN A 120 -5.41 -14.82 12.20
C GLN A 120 -4.76 -13.57 12.82
N SER A 121 -3.76 -12.99 12.15
CA SER A 121 -3.01 -11.82 12.58
C SER A 121 -3.65 -10.52 12.05
N TYR A 122 -4.95 -10.35 12.29
CA TYR A 122 -5.71 -9.15 11.94
C TYR A 122 -6.67 -8.78 13.07
N ASP A 123 -7.02 -7.52 13.17
CA ASP A 123 -7.96 -7.02 14.17
C ASP A 123 -9.41 -7.38 13.76
N LYS A 124 -9.98 -8.37 14.47
CA LYS A 124 -11.36 -8.83 14.22
C LYS A 124 -12.40 -7.73 14.49
N GLY A 125 -12.19 -6.95 15.56
CA GLY A 125 -13.12 -5.87 15.91
C GLY A 125 -13.11 -4.75 14.86
N PHE A 126 -11.93 -4.43 14.31
CA PHE A 126 -11.82 -3.49 13.20
C PHE A 126 -12.53 -4.03 11.95
N ILE A 127 -12.29 -5.29 11.58
CA ILE A 127 -12.90 -5.91 10.41
C ILE A 127 -14.43 -5.89 10.52
N GLU A 128 -14.98 -6.34 11.64
CA GLU A 128 -16.42 -6.37 11.88
C GLU A 128 -17.07 -4.98 11.82
N LYS A 129 -16.38 -3.97 12.36
CA LYS A 129 -16.94 -2.62 12.48
C LYS A 129 -16.79 -1.76 11.23
N TYR A 130 -15.69 -1.91 10.51
CA TYR A 130 -15.28 -0.96 9.48
C TYR A 130 -15.16 -1.55 8.07
N THR A 131 -15.40 -2.84 7.87
CA THR A 131 -15.27 -3.45 6.54
C THR A 131 -16.55 -4.19 6.13
N VAL A 132 -16.70 -4.32 4.82
CA VAL A 132 -17.79 -5.10 4.20
C VAL A 132 -17.19 -6.10 3.22
N GLY A 133 -17.69 -7.35 3.23
CA GLY A 133 -17.27 -8.38 2.27
C GLY A 133 -16.01 -9.14 2.64
N PHE A 134 -15.53 -9.03 3.89
CA PHE A 134 -14.32 -9.70 4.36
C PHE A 134 -14.37 -11.23 4.16
N ASP A 135 -15.47 -11.88 4.46
CA ASP A 135 -15.60 -13.34 4.28
C ASP A 135 -15.42 -13.74 2.82
N SER A 136 -16.05 -12.98 1.92
CA SER A 136 -15.92 -13.19 0.47
C SER A 136 -14.48 -13.00 -0.03
N PHE A 137 -13.78 -12.00 0.50
CA PHE A 137 -12.38 -11.74 0.21
C PHE A 137 -11.48 -12.84 0.79
N SER A 138 -11.72 -13.24 2.04
CA SER A 138 -11.00 -14.32 2.70
C SER A 138 -11.11 -15.64 1.92
N ASP A 139 -12.31 -16.00 1.47
CA ASP A 139 -12.53 -17.20 0.66
C ASP A 139 -11.83 -17.13 -0.70
N TYR A 140 -11.81 -15.96 -1.32
CA TYR A 140 -11.06 -15.74 -2.56
C TYR A 140 -9.55 -15.93 -2.36
N VAL A 141 -8.97 -15.26 -1.36
CA VAL A 141 -7.54 -15.30 -1.08
C VAL A 141 -7.08 -16.71 -0.68
N GLN A 142 -7.92 -17.46 0.04
CA GLN A 142 -7.67 -18.87 0.41
C GLN A 142 -7.96 -19.87 -0.71
N GLY A 143 -8.35 -19.42 -1.90
CA GLY A 143 -8.57 -20.28 -3.06
C GLY A 143 -9.88 -21.08 -3.03
N LYS A 144 -10.79 -20.82 -2.08
CA LYS A 144 -12.06 -21.56 -1.98
C LYS A 144 -13.04 -21.28 -3.12
N LYS A 145 -12.90 -20.10 -3.77
CA LYS A 145 -13.78 -19.69 -4.87
C LYS A 145 -13.22 -19.99 -6.27
N ASN A 146 -11.92 -20.00 -6.41
CA ASN A 146 -11.25 -20.08 -7.71
C ASN A 146 -10.22 -21.21 -7.80
N ASN A 147 -10.14 -22.08 -6.80
CA ASN A 147 -9.16 -23.17 -6.66
C ASN A 147 -7.71 -22.71 -6.78
N GLN A 148 -7.44 -21.42 -6.51
CA GLN A 148 -6.11 -20.84 -6.52
C GLN A 148 -5.87 -20.06 -5.22
N GLU A 149 -5.08 -20.64 -4.33
CA GLU A 149 -4.61 -19.98 -3.11
C GLU A 149 -3.62 -18.86 -3.47
N CYS A 150 -3.83 -17.66 -2.95
CA CYS A 150 -2.92 -16.52 -3.14
C CYS A 150 -1.72 -16.60 -2.18
N SER A 151 -1.07 -17.75 -2.12
CA SER A 151 0.03 -18.00 -1.19
C SER A 151 1.32 -17.23 -1.54
N PRO A 152 2.29 -17.09 -0.61
CA PRO A 152 3.61 -16.54 -0.92
C PRO A 152 4.32 -17.26 -2.06
N GLU A 153 4.16 -18.58 -2.18
CA GLU A 153 4.72 -19.37 -3.26
C GLU A 153 4.10 -19.02 -4.63
N TRP A 154 2.79 -18.77 -4.66
CA TRP A 154 2.10 -18.28 -5.84
C TRP A 154 2.56 -16.86 -6.21
N ALA A 155 2.60 -15.95 -5.25
CA ALA A 155 3.01 -14.57 -5.48
C ALA A 155 4.48 -14.47 -5.90
N SER A 156 5.37 -15.26 -5.31
CA SER A 156 6.80 -15.29 -5.67
C SER A 156 7.03 -15.57 -7.15
N LYS A 157 6.26 -16.48 -7.75
CA LYS A 157 6.35 -16.81 -9.19
C LYS A 157 5.94 -15.62 -10.08
N ILE A 158 5.03 -14.78 -9.59
CA ILE A 158 4.52 -13.62 -10.33
C ILE A 158 5.43 -12.41 -10.13
N THR A 159 5.77 -12.11 -8.88
CA THR A 159 6.46 -10.90 -8.45
C THR A 159 7.98 -10.98 -8.59
N ASN A 160 8.52 -12.19 -8.65
CA ASN A 160 9.95 -12.50 -8.56
C ASN A 160 10.58 -12.14 -7.19
N ILE A 161 9.75 -11.93 -6.16
CA ILE A 161 10.22 -11.75 -4.78
C ILE A 161 10.41 -13.14 -4.16
N PRO A 162 11.54 -13.41 -3.47
CA PRO A 162 11.73 -14.68 -2.77
C PRO A 162 10.62 -14.94 -1.74
N VAL A 163 10.16 -16.20 -1.67
CA VAL A 163 9.11 -16.62 -0.72
C VAL A 163 9.46 -16.19 0.72
N LYS A 164 10.72 -16.38 1.11
CA LYS A 164 11.21 -15.99 2.43
C LYS A 164 10.97 -14.51 2.73
N THR A 165 11.27 -13.63 1.77
CA THR A 165 11.09 -12.18 1.91
C THR A 165 9.61 -11.78 2.02
N ILE A 166 8.69 -12.56 1.43
CA ILE A 166 7.24 -12.31 1.56
C ILE A 166 6.75 -12.70 2.97
N TYR A 167 7.37 -13.69 3.61
CA TYR A 167 7.02 -14.10 4.97
C TYR A 167 7.63 -13.19 6.06
N GLU A 168 8.78 -12.59 5.80
CA GLU A 168 9.47 -11.62 6.68
C GLU A 168 8.74 -10.29 6.76
#